data_93d105cdec0a4053e7d1953a1e130e86
#
_entry.id   93d105cdec0a4053e7d1953a1e130e86
#
_cell.length_a   1.000
_cell.length_b   1.000
_cell.length_c   1.000
_cell.angle_alpha   90.00
_cell.angle_beta   90.00
_cell.angle_gamma   90.00
#
_symmetry.space_group_name_H-M   'P 1'
#
loop_
_entity.id
_entity.type
_entity.pdbx_description
1 polymer ?
#
loop_
_entity_poly.entity_id
_entity_poly.type
_entity_poly.pdbx_seq_one_letter_code
_entity_poly.pdbx_strand_id
1 'polypeptide(L)'
;MNKPTITLDVPYDHEKRLEIRTIVEAFFQEKKVIPPGTYEVLYDFATLLIDRQKWDEKYRAFIMVCCGNCIWKPVVGSIPYNRRIMLLPQCLRNLKSCKAEKDELGLLCSECGACSISVFLKEAENLGYVALVTEGTTVTTRLIESGKVDAVIGVGCMEVLQKMFASVTKYAIPSIGIPLITNGCVETLSDPEWIKQELYHYQEDPRIKLLNLNYLKNKTSSIFGKEQIIRLMGPAKSKTEKIAQESLLAGGQRLRPFMAVLAYEAFVREPDPSVLNLLALSVECFHKASLIHDDIEDNDDTRYGKETIHSKHGVPVAINTGDYLLGEGYRLMAESTLPSDIIRDCIRIISRGHSNLAIGQGTELLAIRSGEILSLENMLGVFENKTATAFKVSLLLGAVIGNADTEIINLLENFSKYIGIAYQIKDDLSDFNGSKGDIEVRKFSIFLSLLSENVSNPDWECLIQALKNGEFKTIYDLIGKYGIREKTQLLLTSYINEAKSCLENFSNLGLKLALHEILGKTFKDFI
;
A
#
# COMPACT_ATOMS: atom_id res chain seq x y z
N MET A 1 -27.42 21.09 -21.76
CA MET A 1 -27.43 19.97 -20.81
C MET A 1 -28.44 18.94 -21.30
N ASN A 2 -28.00 17.70 -21.52
CA ASN A 2 -28.87 16.65 -22.05
C ASN A 2 -29.89 16.23 -21.00
N LYS A 3 -31.15 16.07 -21.42
CA LYS A 3 -32.22 15.51 -20.58
C LYS A 3 -31.84 14.10 -20.14
N PRO A 4 -32.28 13.64 -18.94
CA PRO A 4 -32.04 12.29 -18.51
C PRO A 4 -32.59 11.26 -19.50
N THR A 5 -31.78 10.28 -19.87
CA THR A 5 -32.15 9.16 -20.75
C THR A 5 -32.09 7.87 -19.99
N ILE A 6 -32.88 6.85 -20.36
CA ILE A 6 -32.81 5.54 -19.77
C ILE A 6 -31.43 4.92 -20.07
N THR A 7 -30.76 4.40 -19.05
CA THR A 7 -29.52 3.64 -19.22
C THR A 7 -29.85 2.26 -19.81
N LEU A 8 -29.02 1.80 -20.74
CA LEU A 8 -29.19 0.45 -21.28
C LEU A 8 -28.51 -0.62 -20.39
N ASP A 9 -27.57 -0.20 -19.57
CA ASP A 9 -26.70 -1.05 -18.73
C ASP A 9 -27.20 -1.22 -17.28
N VAL A 10 -28.21 -0.45 -16.86
CA VAL A 10 -28.91 -0.60 -15.56
C VAL A 10 -30.38 -0.95 -15.83
N PRO A 11 -30.94 -2.01 -15.24
CA PRO A 11 -32.35 -2.32 -15.42
C PRO A 11 -33.24 -1.16 -14.95
N TYR A 12 -34.09 -0.63 -15.84
CA TYR A 12 -35.02 0.46 -15.49
C TYR A 12 -36.12 -0.04 -14.54
N ASP A 13 -36.55 -1.30 -14.73
CA ASP A 13 -37.55 -1.93 -13.88
C ASP A 13 -36.98 -2.26 -12.48
N HIS A 14 -37.71 -1.83 -11.44
CA HIS A 14 -37.34 -2.06 -10.06
C HIS A 14 -37.30 -3.56 -9.70
N GLU A 15 -38.29 -4.34 -10.14
CA GLU A 15 -38.34 -5.78 -9.87
C GLU A 15 -37.14 -6.50 -10.46
N LYS A 16 -36.73 -6.12 -11.66
CA LYS A 16 -35.55 -6.69 -12.31
C LYS A 16 -34.24 -6.34 -11.60
N ARG A 17 -34.09 -5.11 -11.09
CA ARG A 17 -32.94 -4.75 -10.26
C ARG A 17 -32.91 -5.56 -8.99
N LEU A 18 -34.05 -5.70 -8.31
CA LEU A 18 -34.17 -6.46 -7.07
C LEU A 18 -33.88 -7.96 -7.30
N GLU A 19 -34.43 -8.54 -8.38
CA GLU A 19 -34.16 -9.93 -8.77
C GLU A 19 -32.64 -10.18 -8.91
N ILE A 20 -31.96 -9.36 -9.71
CA ILE A 20 -30.51 -9.52 -9.94
C ILE A 20 -29.75 -9.39 -8.62
N ARG A 21 -30.03 -8.36 -7.81
CA ARG A 21 -29.38 -8.17 -6.51
C ARG A 21 -29.56 -9.37 -5.58
N THR A 22 -30.79 -9.87 -5.45
CA THR A 22 -31.11 -11.02 -4.59
C THR A 22 -30.36 -12.27 -5.02
N ILE A 23 -30.30 -12.56 -6.33
CA ILE A 23 -29.57 -13.72 -6.85
C ILE A 23 -28.06 -13.58 -6.64
N VAL A 24 -27.51 -12.38 -6.85
CA VAL A 24 -26.08 -12.09 -6.58
C VAL A 24 -25.78 -12.24 -5.08
N GLU A 25 -26.63 -11.69 -4.21
CA GLU A 25 -26.47 -11.83 -2.74
C GLU A 25 -26.49 -13.32 -2.33
N ALA A 26 -27.44 -14.12 -2.83
CA ALA A 26 -27.50 -15.56 -2.57
C ALA A 26 -26.24 -16.30 -3.06
N PHE A 27 -25.70 -15.94 -4.22
CA PHE A 27 -24.48 -16.51 -4.74
C PHE A 27 -23.27 -16.26 -3.83
N PHE A 28 -23.14 -15.04 -3.27
CA PHE A 28 -22.04 -14.69 -2.37
C PHE A 28 -22.23 -15.18 -0.93
N GLN A 29 -23.43 -15.56 -0.50
CA GLN A 29 -23.63 -16.26 0.78
C GLN A 29 -22.93 -17.63 0.81
N GLU A 30 -22.86 -18.30 -0.34
CA GLU A 30 -22.17 -19.59 -0.48
C GLU A 30 -20.66 -19.43 -0.70
N LYS A 31 -20.23 -18.30 -1.26
CA LYS A 31 -18.83 -18.02 -1.60
C LYS A 31 -18.21 -17.01 -0.63
N LYS A 32 -17.24 -17.46 0.15
CA LYS A 32 -16.44 -16.57 1.02
C LYS A 32 -15.34 -15.89 0.20
N VAL A 33 -15.62 -14.72 -0.34
CA VAL A 33 -14.62 -13.88 -1.03
C VAL A 33 -14.15 -12.79 -0.09
N ILE A 34 -12.83 -12.72 0.11
CA ILE A 34 -12.21 -11.69 0.97
C ILE A 34 -11.83 -10.50 0.10
N PRO A 35 -12.33 -9.27 0.38
CA PRO A 35 -12.01 -8.09 -0.42
C PRO A 35 -10.50 -7.74 -0.38
N PRO A 36 -10.04 -6.93 -1.36
CA PRO A 36 -10.79 -6.37 -2.47
C PRO A 36 -11.01 -7.39 -3.57
N GLY A 37 -12.14 -7.29 -4.30
CA GLY A 37 -12.30 -8.01 -5.56
C GLY A 37 -11.67 -7.22 -6.70
N THR A 38 -10.79 -7.82 -7.50
CA THR A 38 -10.23 -7.16 -8.68
C THR A 38 -11.27 -7.05 -9.80
N TYR A 39 -11.00 -6.20 -10.80
CA TYR A 39 -11.89 -6.07 -11.96
C TYR A 39 -12.11 -7.41 -12.66
N GLU A 40 -11.05 -8.19 -12.84
CA GLU A 40 -11.05 -9.50 -13.48
C GLU A 40 -11.93 -10.49 -12.70
N VAL A 41 -11.77 -10.55 -11.39
CA VAL A 41 -12.57 -11.42 -10.51
C VAL A 41 -14.06 -11.06 -10.59
N LEU A 42 -14.39 -9.78 -10.59
CA LEU A 42 -15.78 -9.32 -10.70
C LEU A 42 -16.37 -9.57 -12.10
N TYR A 43 -15.55 -9.42 -13.13
CA TYR A 43 -15.91 -9.71 -14.50
C TYR A 43 -16.24 -11.22 -14.67
N ASP A 44 -15.41 -12.09 -14.11
CA ASP A 44 -15.61 -13.54 -14.15
C ASP A 44 -16.87 -13.96 -13.40
N PHE A 45 -17.13 -13.38 -12.21
CA PHE A 45 -18.38 -13.63 -11.50
C PHE A 45 -19.60 -13.14 -12.26
N ALA A 46 -19.53 -11.96 -12.86
CA ALA A 46 -20.62 -11.43 -13.68
C ALA A 46 -20.88 -12.31 -14.90
N THR A 47 -19.83 -12.79 -15.59
CA THR A 47 -19.94 -13.72 -16.71
C THR A 47 -20.63 -15.01 -16.29
N LEU A 48 -20.15 -15.63 -15.21
CA LEU A 48 -20.75 -16.86 -14.68
C LEU A 48 -22.23 -16.70 -14.34
N LEU A 49 -22.61 -15.56 -13.74
CA LEU A 49 -24.00 -15.27 -13.36
C LEU A 49 -24.88 -14.99 -14.57
N ILE A 50 -24.39 -14.25 -15.56
CA ILE A 50 -25.09 -13.98 -16.83
C ILE A 50 -25.39 -15.29 -17.54
N ASP A 51 -24.40 -16.16 -17.69
CA ASP A 51 -24.54 -17.45 -18.36
C ASP A 51 -25.53 -18.38 -17.62
N ARG A 52 -25.44 -18.43 -16.30
CA ARG A 52 -26.29 -19.26 -15.44
C ARG A 52 -27.75 -18.85 -15.45
N GLN A 53 -28.00 -17.52 -15.40
CA GLN A 53 -29.35 -16.94 -15.34
C GLN A 53 -29.89 -16.54 -16.70
N LYS A 54 -29.08 -16.65 -17.75
CA LYS A 54 -29.41 -16.19 -19.12
C LYS A 54 -29.83 -14.73 -19.17
N TRP A 55 -29.15 -13.89 -18.39
CA TRP A 55 -29.38 -12.46 -18.40
C TRP A 55 -28.77 -11.81 -19.65
N ASP A 56 -29.27 -10.62 -20.00
CA ASP A 56 -28.75 -9.81 -21.11
C ASP A 56 -27.35 -9.27 -20.75
N GLU A 57 -26.40 -9.45 -21.67
CA GLU A 57 -25.02 -8.95 -21.56
C GLU A 57 -24.91 -7.46 -21.24
N LYS A 58 -25.87 -6.66 -21.66
CA LYS A 58 -25.89 -5.23 -21.37
C LYS A 58 -25.88 -4.93 -19.87
N TYR A 59 -26.31 -5.85 -19.01
CA TYR A 59 -26.32 -5.69 -17.55
C TYR A 59 -25.00 -6.08 -16.86
N ARG A 60 -23.98 -6.48 -17.62
CA ARG A 60 -22.69 -6.95 -17.05
C ARG A 60 -22.11 -5.96 -16.03
N ALA A 61 -22.03 -4.68 -16.38
CA ALA A 61 -21.49 -3.65 -15.49
C ALA A 61 -22.31 -3.51 -14.20
N PHE A 62 -23.64 -3.56 -14.30
CA PHE A 62 -24.54 -3.57 -13.14
C PHE A 62 -24.30 -4.77 -12.23
N ILE A 63 -24.17 -5.96 -12.81
CA ILE A 63 -23.92 -7.21 -12.09
C ILE A 63 -22.55 -7.15 -11.39
N MET A 64 -21.50 -6.62 -12.06
CA MET A 64 -20.19 -6.41 -11.45
C MET A 64 -20.27 -5.49 -10.23
N VAL A 65 -21.04 -4.39 -10.29
CA VAL A 65 -21.28 -3.51 -9.13
C VAL A 65 -21.97 -4.28 -8.00
N CYS A 66 -23.01 -5.08 -8.31
CA CYS A 66 -23.67 -5.90 -7.31
C CYS A 66 -22.71 -6.92 -6.68
N CYS A 67 -21.86 -7.58 -7.47
CA CYS A 67 -20.83 -8.49 -6.97
C CYS A 67 -19.83 -7.76 -6.03
N GLY A 68 -19.32 -6.60 -6.44
CA GLY A 68 -18.44 -5.78 -5.63
C GLY A 68 -19.08 -5.36 -4.30
N ASN A 69 -20.35 -4.93 -4.35
CA ASN A 69 -21.10 -4.60 -3.14
C ASN A 69 -21.23 -5.81 -2.20
N CYS A 70 -21.54 -7.00 -2.70
CA CYS A 70 -21.64 -8.21 -1.87
C CYS A 70 -20.32 -8.55 -1.18
N ILE A 71 -19.19 -8.39 -1.87
CA ILE A 71 -17.85 -8.63 -1.31
C ILE A 71 -17.54 -7.63 -0.19
N TRP A 72 -17.88 -6.36 -0.37
CA TRP A 72 -17.56 -5.30 0.59
C TRP A 72 -18.60 -5.12 1.70
N LYS A 73 -19.84 -5.55 1.51
CA LYS A 73 -20.97 -5.31 2.42
C LYS A 73 -20.70 -5.72 3.88
N PRO A 74 -20.07 -6.88 4.17
CA PRO A 74 -19.75 -7.25 5.56
C PRO A 74 -18.75 -6.28 6.20
N VAL A 75 -17.76 -5.82 5.44
CA VAL A 75 -16.73 -4.89 5.93
C VAL A 75 -17.31 -3.50 6.15
N VAL A 76 -18.03 -2.96 5.17
CA VAL A 76 -18.72 -1.66 5.32
C VAL A 76 -19.71 -1.72 6.50
N GLY A 77 -20.47 -2.81 6.61
CA GLY A 77 -21.41 -3.02 7.70
C GLY A 77 -20.78 -2.97 9.09
N SER A 78 -19.54 -3.40 9.24
CA SER A 78 -18.82 -3.41 10.53
C SER A 78 -18.23 -2.06 10.94
N ILE A 79 -18.16 -1.09 10.02
CA ILE A 79 -17.60 0.24 10.30
C ILE A 79 -18.70 1.14 10.91
N PRO A 80 -18.46 1.83 12.03
CA PRO A 80 -19.43 2.76 12.61
C PRO A 80 -19.83 3.88 11.65
N TYR A 81 -21.07 4.34 11.73
CA TYR A 81 -21.62 5.37 10.82
C TYR A 81 -20.77 6.65 10.77
N ASN A 82 -20.28 7.12 11.92
CA ASN A 82 -19.45 8.32 12.02
C ASN A 82 -18.04 8.20 11.38
N ARG A 83 -17.71 7.02 10.87
CA ARG A 83 -16.47 6.74 10.12
C ARG A 83 -16.72 6.42 8.65
N ARG A 84 -18.00 6.55 8.20
CA ARG A 84 -18.38 6.38 6.80
C ARG A 84 -18.64 7.72 6.13
N ILE A 85 -18.43 7.76 4.82
CA ILE A 85 -18.80 8.90 4.00
C ILE A 85 -19.88 8.50 2.99
N MET A 86 -20.87 9.36 2.81
CA MET A 86 -21.86 9.24 1.75
C MET A 86 -21.56 10.25 0.65
N LEU A 87 -21.46 9.76 -0.58
CA LEU A 87 -21.22 10.58 -1.77
C LEU A 87 -22.43 10.56 -2.67
N LEU A 88 -23.05 11.72 -2.85
CA LEU A 88 -24.20 11.92 -3.74
C LEU A 88 -23.78 12.68 -4.98
N PRO A 89 -24.27 12.32 -6.18
CA PRO A 89 -23.97 13.05 -7.40
C PRO A 89 -24.84 14.29 -7.53
N GLN A 90 -24.26 15.41 -7.94
CA GLN A 90 -25.02 16.65 -8.18
C GLN A 90 -26.08 16.52 -9.30
N CYS A 91 -25.98 15.50 -10.16
CA CYS A 91 -26.94 15.29 -11.25
C CYS A 91 -28.35 14.87 -10.77
N LEU A 92 -28.53 14.51 -9.50
CA LEU A 92 -29.84 14.33 -8.86
C LEU A 92 -30.58 15.64 -8.61
N ARG A 93 -29.91 16.80 -8.69
CA ARG A 93 -30.53 18.10 -8.40
C ARG A 93 -31.55 18.52 -9.46
N ASN A 94 -32.58 19.25 -9.02
CA ASN A 94 -33.49 19.96 -9.92
C ASN A 94 -32.88 21.31 -10.29
N LEU A 95 -32.49 21.49 -11.57
CA LEU A 95 -31.80 22.70 -12.03
C LEU A 95 -32.64 23.98 -11.93
N LYS A 96 -33.94 23.86 -12.08
CA LYS A 96 -34.84 25.04 -12.10
C LYS A 96 -35.05 25.63 -10.72
N SER A 97 -35.04 24.77 -9.69
CA SER A 97 -35.40 25.15 -8.33
C SER A 97 -34.19 25.20 -7.38
N CYS A 98 -33.06 24.55 -7.73
CA CYS A 98 -31.90 24.46 -6.88
C CYS A 98 -31.08 25.74 -6.87
N LYS A 99 -30.95 26.38 -5.70
CA LYS A 99 -30.16 27.60 -5.47
C LYS A 99 -28.84 27.31 -4.72
N ALA A 100 -28.46 26.05 -4.62
CA ALA A 100 -27.28 25.64 -3.90
C ALA A 100 -25.99 26.18 -4.54
N GLU A 101 -25.09 26.71 -3.72
CA GLU A 101 -23.76 27.19 -4.10
C GLU A 101 -22.78 26.01 -4.18
N LYS A 102 -21.60 26.25 -4.78
CA LYS A 102 -20.54 25.27 -4.88
C LYS A 102 -19.31 25.77 -4.13
N ASP A 103 -18.63 24.84 -3.46
CA ASP A 103 -17.30 25.03 -2.90
C ASP A 103 -16.27 24.08 -3.55
N GLU A 104 -15.08 23.96 -2.96
CA GLU A 104 -14.01 23.08 -3.43
C GLU A 104 -14.34 21.59 -3.30
N LEU A 105 -15.27 21.21 -2.41
CA LEU A 105 -15.69 19.83 -2.16
C LEU A 105 -16.92 19.42 -2.95
N GLY A 106 -17.70 20.39 -3.43
CA GLY A 106 -18.88 20.10 -4.24
C GLY A 106 -20.03 21.07 -4.05
N LEU A 107 -21.27 20.56 -4.04
CA LEU A 107 -22.48 21.36 -3.95
C LEU A 107 -22.95 21.49 -2.50
N LEU A 108 -23.06 22.71 -2.00
CA LEU A 108 -23.62 23.01 -0.68
C LEU A 108 -25.15 22.99 -0.76
N CYS A 109 -25.77 21.88 -0.37
CA CYS A 109 -27.22 21.72 -0.46
C CYS A 109 -27.94 22.70 0.48
N SER A 110 -28.82 23.53 -0.08
CA SER A 110 -29.64 24.49 0.68
C SER A 110 -30.94 23.90 1.25
N GLU A 111 -31.09 22.58 1.21
CA GLU A 111 -32.23 21.82 1.75
C GLU A 111 -33.60 22.27 1.23
N CYS A 112 -33.65 22.76 0.02
CA CYS A 112 -34.88 23.36 -0.58
C CYS A 112 -36.01 22.36 -0.88
N GLY A 113 -35.79 21.05 -0.68
CA GLY A 113 -36.77 19.99 -0.90
C GLY A 113 -37.16 19.73 -2.37
N ALA A 114 -36.47 20.37 -3.33
CA ALA A 114 -36.79 20.24 -4.76
C ALA A 114 -36.24 18.95 -5.42
N CYS A 115 -35.41 18.17 -4.70
CA CYS A 115 -34.85 16.92 -5.19
C CYS A 115 -34.54 15.97 -4.02
N SER A 116 -34.18 14.72 -4.30
CA SER A 116 -33.90 13.69 -3.29
C SER A 116 -32.60 13.92 -2.50
N ILE A 117 -31.69 14.80 -2.94
CA ILE A 117 -30.41 15.06 -2.28
C ILE A 117 -30.61 15.45 -0.82
N SER A 118 -31.49 16.42 -0.53
CA SER A 118 -31.70 16.90 0.84
C SER A 118 -32.21 15.82 1.79
N VAL A 119 -33.01 14.87 1.28
CA VAL A 119 -33.52 13.75 2.08
C VAL A 119 -32.38 12.82 2.47
N PHE A 120 -31.55 12.40 1.51
CA PHE A 120 -30.45 11.49 1.78
C PHE A 120 -29.34 12.12 2.61
N LEU A 121 -29.04 13.41 2.43
CA LEU A 121 -28.09 14.13 3.28
C LEU A 121 -28.54 14.13 4.72
N LYS A 122 -29.80 14.54 4.99
CA LYS A 122 -30.35 14.53 6.36
C LYS A 122 -30.34 13.15 7.01
N GLU A 123 -30.74 12.13 6.26
CA GLU A 123 -30.73 10.76 6.78
C GLU A 123 -29.30 10.30 7.11
N ALA A 124 -28.32 10.59 6.24
CA ALA A 124 -26.93 10.26 6.46
C ALA A 124 -26.34 11.02 7.66
N GLU A 125 -26.54 12.32 7.75
CA GLU A 125 -26.05 13.16 8.85
C GLU A 125 -26.67 12.79 10.18
N ASN A 126 -27.97 12.45 10.22
CA ASN A 126 -28.64 11.97 11.43
C ASN A 126 -28.05 10.64 11.95
N LEU A 127 -27.54 9.79 11.08
CA LEU A 127 -26.81 8.57 11.45
C LEU A 127 -25.35 8.85 11.84
N GLY A 128 -24.83 10.03 11.55
CA GLY A 128 -23.46 10.43 11.85
C GLY A 128 -22.48 10.32 10.68
N TYR A 129 -22.95 10.04 9.46
CA TYR A 129 -22.07 10.05 8.27
C TYR A 129 -21.54 11.45 7.98
N VAL A 130 -20.37 11.53 7.37
CA VAL A 130 -20.00 12.69 6.56
C VAL A 130 -20.70 12.55 5.21
N ALA A 131 -21.51 13.52 4.80
CA ALA A 131 -22.24 13.45 3.54
C ALA A 131 -21.85 14.61 2.61
N LEU A 132 -21.51 14.29 1.35
CA LEU A 132 -21.07 15.28 0.36
C LEU A 132 -21.82 15.09 -0.95
N VAL A 133 -22.09 16.22 -1.62
CA VAL A 133 -22.64 16.24 -2.98
C VAL A 133 -21.54 16.62 -3.95
N THR A 134 -20.99 15.63 -4.67
CA THR A 134 -19.79 15.81 -5.48
C THR A 134 -20.06 15.89 -6.98
N GLU A 135 -19.14 16.51 -7.71
CA GLU A 135 -19.10 16.56 -9.18
C GLU A 135 -17.95 15.69 -9.69
N GLY A 136 -18.30 14.58 -10.33
CA GLY A 136 -17.31 13.67 -10.92
C GLY A 136 -16.47 12.89 -9.89
N THR A 137 -15.31 12.38 -10.33
CA THR A 137 -14.46 11.47 -9.55
C THR A 137 -13.35 12.17 -8.77
N THR A 138 -13.00 13.41 -9.12
CA THR A 138 -11.80 14.09 -8.61
C THR A 138 -11.81 14.27 -7.08
N VAL A 139 -12.93 14.74 -6.51
CA VAL A 139 -13.06 14.93 -5.07
C VAL A 139 -13.04 13.58 -4.34
N THR A 140 -13.76 12.62 -4.88
CA THR A 140 -13.81 11.25 -4.36
C THR A 140 -12.42 10.62 -4.33
N THR A 141 -11.66 10.72 -5.43
CA THR A 141 -10.30 10.20 -5.51
C THR A 141 -9.38 10.86 -4.48
N ARG A 142 -9.43 12.19 -4.32
CA ARG A 142 -8.65 12.91 -3.29
C ARG A 142 -9.00 12.48 -1.87
N LEU A 143 -10.28 12.28 -1.58
CA LEU A 143 -10.73 11.79 -0.26
C LEU A 143 -10.21 10.39 0.02
N ILE A 144 -10.27 9.50 -0.98
CA ILE A 144 -9.73 8.15 -0.92
C ILE A 144 -8.20 8.19 -0.68
N GLU A 145 -7.47 8.95 -1.47
CA GLU A 145 -6.01 9.08 -1.36
C GLU A 145 -5.55 9.68 -0.02
N SER A 146 -6.38 10.54 0.58
CA SER A 146 -6.06 11.15 1.88
C SER A 146 -5.99 10.15 3.04
N GLY A 147 -6.58 8.95 2.89
CA GLY A 147 -6.67 7.93 3.93
C GLY A 147 -7.48 8.37 5.16
N LYS A 148 -8.34 9.40 5.02
CA LYS A 148 -9.21 9.91 6.10
C LYS A 148 -10.58 9.23 6.14
N VAL A 149 -10.87 8.40 5.15
CA VAL A 149 -12.16 7.73 4.96
C VAL A 149 -11.98 6.24 5.21
N ASP A 150 -12.79 5.67 6.07
CA ASP A 150 -12.76 4.24 6.38
C ASP A 150 -13.73 3.43 5.52
N ALA A 151 -14.84 4.03 5.09
CA ALA A 151 -15.77 3.41 4.14
C ALA A 151 -16.53 4.46 3.33
N VAL A 152 -16.91 4.08 2.11
CA VAL A 152 -17.64 4.93 1.15
C VAL A 152 -18.96 4.27 0.75
N ILE A 153 -20.08 5.02 0.82
CA ILE A 153 -21.31 4.70 0.11
C ILE A 153 -21.47 5.73 -0.99
N GLY A 154 -21.29 5.31 -2.23
CA GLY A 154 -21.30 6.21 -3.39
C GLY A 154 -22.49 5.96 -4.31
N VAL A 155 -23.26 7.00 -4.61
CA VAL A 155 -24.30 6.99 -5.66
C VAL A 155 -23.70 7.62 -6.91
N GLY A 156 -23.85 7.00 -8.08
CA GLY A 156 -23.26 7.53 -9.30
C GLY A 156 -23.76 6.86 -10.58
N CYS A 157 -23.50 7.47 -11.74
CA CYS A 157 -23.73 6.78 -13.00
C CYS A 157 -22.72 5.63 -13.19
N MET A 158 -23.06 4.66 -14.03
CA MET A 158 -22.19 3.49 -14.26
C MET A 158 -20.78 3.86 -14.67
N GLU A 159 -20.61 4.88 -15.50
CA GLU A 159 -19.29 5.38 -15.91
C GLU A 159 -18.43 5.84 -14.71
N VAL A 160 -19.05 6.59 -13.77
CA VAL A 160 -18.35 7.02 -12.54
C VAL A 160 -18.02 5.84 -11.65
N LEU A 161 -18.96 4.91 -11.44
CA LEU A 161 -18.74 3.73 -10.60
C LEU A 161 -17.64 2.84 -11.17
N GLN A 162 -17.59 2.61 -12.48
CA GLN A 162 -16.54 1.84 -13.13
C GLN A 162 -15.16 2.51 -13.00
N LYS A 163 -15.07 3.84 -13.19
CA LYS A 163 -13.82 4.58 -12.99
C LYS A 163 -13.33 4.51 -11.53
N MET A 164 -14.25 4.54 -10.58
CA MET A 164 -13.91 4.45 -9.16
C MET A 164 -13.45 3.05 -8.73
N PHE A 165 -13.81 2.01 -9.47
CA PHE A 165 -13.41 0.63 -9.18
C PHE A 165 -11.89 0.49 -9.04
N ALA A 166 -11.14 1.04 -9.98
CA ALA A 166 -9.68 0.99 -9.96
C ALA A 166 -9.10 1.63 -8.69
N SER A 167 -9.62 2.80 -8.29
CA SER A 167 -9.15 3.51 -7.09
C SER A 167 -9.54 2.78 -5.79
N VAL A 168 -10.77 2.26 -5.71
CA VAL A 168 -11.25 1.49 -4.56
C VAL A 168 -10.43 0.21 -4.36
N THR A 169 -10.15 -0.52 -5.43
CA THR A 169 -9.33 -1.73 -5.38
C THR A 169 -7.87 -1.42 -5.05
N LYS A 170 -7.31 -0.39 -5.68
CA LYS A 170 -5.92 0.05 -5.48
C LYS A 170 -5.60 0.39 -4.02
N TYR A 171 -6.51 1.12 -3.36
CA TYR A 171 -6.34 1.55 -1.97
C TYR A 171 -7.09 0.69 -0.96
N ALA A 172 -7.72 -0.40 -1.43
CA ALA A 172 -8.49 -1.34 -0.62
C ALA A 172 -9.52 -0.67 0.31
N ILE A 173 -10.26 0.32 -0.20
CA ILE A 173 -11.23 1.08 0.57
C ILE A 173 -12.59 0.37 0.55
N PRO A 174 -13.15 0.02 1.73
CA PRO A 174 -14.48 -0.53 1.82
C PRO A 174 -15.51 0.37 1.16
N SER A 175 -16.23 -0.14 0.15
CA SER A 175 -17.11 0.71 -0.65
C SER A 175 -18.35 -0.03 -1.14
N ILE A 176 -19.48 0.70 -1.14
CA ILE A 176 -20.74 0.29 -1.77
C ILE A 176 -21.06 1.29 -2.87
N GLY A 177 -21.26 0.80 -4.09
CA GLY A 177 -21.67 1.58 -5.24
C GLY A 177 -23.16 1.40 -5.56
N ILE A 178 -23.91 2.50 -5.70
CA ILE A 178 -25.34 2.45 -6.05
C ILE A 178 -25.52 3.19 -7.39
N PRO A 179 -25.86 2.47 -8.47
CA PRO A 179 -25.98 3.08 -9.77
C PRO A 179 -27.24 3.94 -9.91
N LEU A 180 -27.12 5.03 -10.65
CA LEU A 180 -28.25 5.80 -11.12
C LEU A 180 -29.05 4.99 -12.17
N ILE A 181 -30.37 5.16 -12.19
CA ILE A 181 -31.29 4.48 -13.11
C ILE A 181 -31.31 5.16 -14.48
N THR A 182 -31.04 6.46 -14.51
CA THR A 182 -31.02 7.25 -15.75
C THR A 182 -29.67 7.91 -15.98
N ASN A 183 -29.26 8.00 -17.23
CA ASN A 183 -28.09 8.77 -17.65
C ASN A 183 -28.45 10.25 -17.83
N GLY A 184 -27.47 11.11 -17.60
CA GLY A 184 -27.59 12.55 -17.75
C GLY A 184 -26.85 13.29 -16.63
N CYS A 185 -26.76 14.63 -16.83
CA CYS A 185 -26.06 15.48 -15.85
C CYS A 185 -27.03 16.28 -14.96
N VAL A 186 -28.32 16.04 -15.09
CA VAL A 186 -29.38 16.78 -14.37
C VAL A 186 -30.64 15.91 -14.22
N GLU A 187 -31.35 16.09 -13.11
CA GLU A 187 -32.64 15.44 -12.83
C GLU A 187 -32.62 13.92 -13.04
N THR A 188 -31.48 13.29 -12.76
CA THR A 188 -31.35 11.83 -12.87
C THR A 188 -32.12 11.13 -11.75
N LEU A 189 -32.43 9.85 -11.98
CA LEU A 189 -33.16 9.01 -11.02
C LEU A 189 -32.21 8.05 -10.32
N SER A 190 -32.43 7.88 -9.03
CA SER A 190 -31.78 6.85 -8.20
C SER A 190 -32.82 5.87 -7.67
N ASP A 191 -32.38 4.78 -7.06
CA ASP A 191 -33.22 3.84 -6.33
C ASP A 191 -33.21 4.21 -4.83
N PRO A 192 -34.28 4.89 -4.32
CA PRO A 192 -34.30 5.37 -2.95
C PRO A 192 -34.30 4.25 -1.91
N GLU A 193 -34.93 3.13 -2.22
CA GLU A 193 -35.01 1.99 -1.31
C GLU A 193 -33.64 1.32 -1.17
N TRP A 194 -32.92 1.16 -2.25
CA TRP A 194 -31.56 0.63 -2.20
C TRP A 194 -30.62 1.56 -1.43
N ILE A 195 -30.67 2.86 -1.69
CA ILE A 195 -29.87 3.85 -0.95
C ILE A 195 -30.13 3.73 0.55
N LYS A 196 -31.40 3.67 0.98
CA LYS A 196 -31.74 3.52 2.38
C LYS A 196 -31.27 2.19 2.98
N GLN A 197 -31.45 1.09 2.26
CA GLN A 197 -30.97 -0.23 2.70
C GLN A 197 -29.48 -0.20 3.03
N GLU A 198 -28.65 0.35 2.14
CA GLU A 198 -27.20 0.38 2.37
C GLU A 198 -26.79 1.45 3.41
N LEU A 199 -27.51 2.57 3.50
CA LEU A 199 -27.26 3.64 4.47
C LEU A 199 -27.48 3.15 5.90
N TYR A 200 -28.59 2.43 6.15
CA TYR A 200 -28.93 1.90 7.47
C TYR A 200 -28.26 0.56 7.79
N HIS A 201 -27.53 -0.03 6.84
CA HIS A 201 -26.86 -1.28 7.08
C HIS A 201 -25.71 -1.12 8.08
N TYR A 202 -25.90 -1.67 9.30
CA TYR A 202 -24.86 -1.77 10.33
C TYR A 202 -24.97 -3.15 10.99
N GLN A 203 -23.86 -3.87 10.94
CA GLN A 203 -23.75 -5.18 11.57
C GLN A 203 -22.32 -5.34 12.08
N GLU A 204 -22.13 -5.16 13.37
CA GLU A 204 -20.84 -5.41 13.99
C GLU A 204 -20.46 -6.89 13.85
N ASP A 205 -19.30 -7.15 13.26
CA ASP A 205 -18.73 -8.48 13.19
C ASP A 205 -17.36 -8.47 13.91
N PRO A 206 -17.27 -9.11 15.09
CA PRO A 206 -16.03 -9.12 15.87
C PRO A 206 -14.88 -9.85 15.18
N ARG A 207 -15.12 -10.58 14.09
CA ARG A 207 -14.10 -11.23 13.29
C ARG A 207 -13.43 -10.25 12.31
N ILE A 208 -14.09 -9.15 12.00
CA ILE A 208 -13.57 -8.11 11.11
C ILE A 208 -12.74 -7.12 11.93
N LYS A 209 -11.43 -7.26 11.89
CA LYS A 209 -10.50 -6.31 12.49
C LYS A 209 -9.84 -5.50 11.37
N LEU A 210 -10.25 -4.24 11.23
CA LEU A 210 -9.59 -3.30 10.29
C LEU A 210 -8.40 -2.62 10.97
N LEU A 211 -7.30 -2.48 10.24
CA LEU A 211 -6.08 -1.85 10.71
C LEU A 211 -6.02 -0.40 10.20
N ASN A 212 -6.13 0.56 11.08
CA ASN A 212 -5.98 1.98 10.71
C ASN A 212 -4.50 2.33 10.57
N LEU A 213 -4.01 2.43 9.33
CA LEU A 213 -2.59 2.66 9.04
C LEU A 213 -2.07 3.99 9.62
N ASN A 214 -2.87 5.06 9.60
CA ASN A 214 -2.46 6.35 10.14
C ASN A 214 -2.29 6.29 11.65
N TYR A 215 -3.24 5.64 12.34
CA TYR A 215 -3.13 5.42 13.78
C TYR A 215 -1.91 4.58 14.13
N LEU A 216 -1.69 3.46 13.43
CA LEU A 216 -0.55 2.57 13.68
C LEU A 216 0.79 3.25 13.36
N LYS A 217 0.85 4.07 12.32
CA LYS A 217 2.04 4.84 11.98
C LYS A 217 2.37 5.86 13.08
N ASN A 218 1.38 6.59 13.59
CA ASN A 218 1.55 7.53 14.69
C ASN A 218 1.95 6.82 15.99
N LYS A 219 1.29 5.70 16.30
CA LYS A 219 1.60 4.83 17.45
C LYS A 219 3.05 4.32 17.36
N THR A 220 3.46 3.81 16.20
CA THR A 220 4.84 3.37 15.97
C THR A 220 5.84 4.51 16.16
N SER A 221 5.55 5.68 15.59
CA SER A 221 6.43 6.85 15.70
C SER A 221 6.61 7.31 17.16
N SER A 222 5.57 7.23 17.99
CA SER A 222 5.63 7.61 19.41
C SER A 222 6.54 6.70 20.25
N ILE A 223 6.83 5.48 19.79
CA ILE A 223 7.75 4.53 20.46
C ILE A 223 9.18 5.08 20.47
N PHE A 224 9.54 5.91 19.47
CA PHE A 224 10.90 6.48 19.32
C PHE A 224 11.08 7.81 20.06
N GLY A 225 10.28 8.07 21.10
CA GLY A 225 10.49 9.17 22.03
C GLY A 225 11.64 8.85 23.01
N LYS A 226 12.31 9.91 23.50
CA LYS A 226 13.48 9.78 24.40
C LYS A 226 13.18 8.92 25.64
N GLU A 227 12.02 9.11 26.25
CA GLU A 227 11.62 8.36 27.44
C GLU A 227 11.48 6.85 27.18
N GLN A 228 10.89 6.48 26.04
CA GLN A 228 10.72 5.07 25.67
C GLN A 228 12.06 4.40 25.34
N ILE A 229 12.94 5.09 24.63
CA ILE A 229 14.29 4.57 24.34
C ILE A 229 15.06 4.33 25.64
N ILE A 230 15.05 5.28 26.57
CA ILE A 230 15.70 5.13 27.89
C ILE A 230 15.05 3.99 28.70
N ARG A 231 13.72 3.83 28.61
CA ARG A 231 13.01 2.75 29.32
C ARG A 231 13.43 1.37 28.84
N LEU A 232 13.65 1.18 27.54
CA LEU A 232 13.94 -0.12 26.93
C LEU A 232 15.44 -0.45 26.88
N MET A 233 16.29 0.56 26.63
CA MET A 233 17.75 0.39 26.53
C MET A 233 18.49 0.78 27.79
N GLY A 234 17.84 1.48 28.73
CA GLY A 234 18.48 2.12 29.87
C GLY A 234 19.07 3.49 29.53
N PRO A 235 19.45 4.29 30.55
CA PRO A 235 20.17 5.54 30.34
C PRO A 235 21.58 5.28 29.81
N ALA A 236 22.03 6.04 28.83
CA ALA A 236 23.36 5.92 28.25
C ALA A 236 24.46 6.15 29.32
N LYS A 237 25.33 5.17 29.51
CA LYS A 237 26.46 5.18 30.46
C LYS A 237 27.77 5.50 29.76
N SER A 238 27.86 5.28 28.47
CA SER A 238 29.03 5.48 27.62
C SER A 238 28.75 6.45 26.47
N LYS A 239 29.82 6.94 25.82
CA LYS A 239 29.68 7.75 24.60
C LYS A 239 29.08 6.96 23.43
N THR A 240 29.44 5.66 23.29
CA THR A 240 28.87 4.79 22.26
C THR A 240 27.36 4.64 22.43
N GLU A 241 26.88 4.34 23.64
CA GLU A 241 25.44 4.25 23.94
C GLU A 241 24.71 5.56 23.63
N LYS A 242 25.34 6.71 23.97
CA LYS A 242 24.76 8.03 23.69
C LYS A 242 24.62 8.27 22.19
N ILE A 243 25.66 8.01 21.39
CA ILE A 243 25.61 8.17 19.91
C ILE A 243 24.56 7.23 19.31
N ALA A 244 24.49 5.98 19.77
CA ALA A 244 23.50 5.00 19.32
C ALA A 244 22.06 5.48 19.63
N GLN A 245 21.77 5.93 20.85
CA GLN A 245 20.47 6.46 21.23
C GLN A 245 20.12 7.74 20.45
N GLU A 246 21.08 8.64 20.22
CA GLU A 246 20.90 9.84 19.39
C GLU A 246 20.56 9.47 17.95
N SER A 247 21.15 8.40 17.39
CA SER A 247 20.82 7.92 16.05
C SER A 247 19.39 7.38 15.95
N LEU A 248 18.91 6.70 16.98
CA LEU A 248 17.50 6.25 17.07
C LEU A 248 16.54 7.45 17.19
N LEU A 249 16.93 8.52 17.88
CA LEU A 249 16.14 9.74 18.01
C LEU A 249 16.18 10.64 16.76
N ALA A 250 17.16 10.45 15.88
CA ALA A 250 17.38 11.34 14.72
C ALA A 250 16.23 11.33 13.69
N GLY A 251 15.21 10.51 13.88
CA GLY A 251 14.06 10.42 13.01
C GLY A 251 14.23 9.38 11.91
N GLY A 252 13.43 9.52 10.85
CA GLY A 252 13.29 8.58 9.73
C GLY A 252 11.83 8.23 9.49
N GLN A 253 11.54 7.58 8.36
CA GLN A 253 10.17 7.19 7.98
C GLN A 253 9.57 6.08 8.87
N ARG A 254 10.39 5.37 9.62
CA ARG A 254 9.99 4.25 10.52
C ARG A 254 9.19 3.15 9.79
N LEU A 255 9.43 2.98 8.51
CA LEU A 255 8.65 2.04 7.70
C LEU A 255 8.81 0.59 8.17
N ARG A 256 10.04 0.16 8.50
CA ARG A 256 10.31 -1.21 8.93
C ARG A 256 9.70 -1.54 10.30
N PRO A 257 9.89 -0.72 11.35
CA PRO A 257 9.14 -0.90 12.60
C PRO A 257 7.63 -0.86 12.43
N PHE A 258 7.12 0.04 11.57
CA PHE A 258 5.70 0.12 11.27
C PHE A 258 5.16 -1.19 10.65
N MET A 259 5.89 -1.79 9.68
CA MET A 259 5.50 -3.07 9.07
C MET A 259 5.49 -4.21 10.11
N ALA A 260 6.42 -4.22 11.04
CA ALA A 260 6.46 -5.21 12.11
C ALA A 260 5.28 -5.05 13.09
N VAL A 261 5.00 -3.82 13.52
CA VAL A 261 3.86 -3.49 14.37
C VAL A 261 2.53 -3.83 13.67
N LEU A 262 2.40 -3.49 12.39
CA LEU A 262 1.23 -3.80 11.57
C LEU A 262 0.96 -5.30 11.53
N ALA A 263 1.98 -6.10 11.23
CA ALA A 263 1.86 -7.55 11.17
C ALA A 263 1.49 -8.15 12.54
N TYR A 264 2.09 -7.69 13.64
CA TYR A 264 1.70 -8.13 14.98
C TYR A 264 0.25 -7.78 15.32
N GLU A 265 -0.15 -6.53 15.10
CA GLU A 265 -1.52 -6.06 15.36
C GLU A 265 -2.57 -6.83 14.53
N ALA A 266 -2.21 -7.33 13.35
CA ALA A 266 -3.14 -8.09 12.51
C ALA A 266 -3.59 -9.41 13.13
N PHE A 267 -2.76 -10.04 13.96
CA PHE A 267 -3.03 -11.35 14.54
C PHE A 267 -3.42 -11.32 16.01
N VAL A 268 -3.17 -10.22 16.72
CA VAL A 268 -3.45 -10.11 18.16
C VAL A 268 -4.65 -9.20 18.39
N ARG A 269 -5.67 -9.70 19.09
CA ARG A 269 -6.90 -8.93 19.35
C ARG A 269 -6.63 -7.74 20.28
N GLU A 270 -5.87 -7.97 21.33
CA GLU A 270 -5.47 -6.98 22.33
C GLU A 270 -3.93 -6.92 22.38
N PRO A 271 -3.31 -6.09 21.55
CA PRO A 271 -1.85 -6.02 21.45
C PRO A 271 -1.22 -5.49 22.74
N ASP A 272 -0.24 -6.23 23.27
CA ASP A 272 0.54 -5.80 24.42
C ASP A 272 1.48 -4.65 24.05
N PRO A 273 1.34 -3.47 24.69
CA PRO A 273 2.20 -2.32 24.42
C PRO A 273 3.70 -2.60 24.67
N SER A 274 4.03 -3.49 25.61
CA SER A 274 5.43 -3.85 25.89
C SER A 274 6.06 -4.61 24.73
N VAL A 275 5.31 -5.56 24.14
CA VAL A 275 5.72 -6.32 22.97
C VAL A 275 5.84 -5.42 21.74
N LEU A 276 4.89 -4.49 21.53
CA LEU A 276 4.95 -3.52 20.44
C LEU A 276 6.20 -2.65 20.51
N ASN A 277 6.51 -2.12 21.70
CA ASN A 277 7.66 -1.25 21.91
C ASN A 277 8.96 -2.01 21.66
N LEU A 278 9.08 -3.21 22.20
CA LEU A 278 10.23 -4.08 22.02
C LEU A 278 10.44 -4.45 20.55
N LEU A 279 9.39 -4.91 19.87
CA LEU A 279 9.42 -5.29 18.47
C LEU A 279 9.86 -4.11 17.58
N ALA A 280 9.22 -2.95 17.74
CA ALA A 280 9.54 -1.78 16.96
C ALA A 280 10.98 -1.30 17.18
N LEU A 281 11.45 -1.26 18.43
CA LEU A 281 12.80 -0.82 18.75
C LEU A 281 13.86 -1.81 18.28
N SER A 282 13.63 -3.12 18.45
CA SER A 282 14.55 -4.15 17.95
C SER A 282 14.74 -4.05 16.43
N VAL A 283 13.64 -3.95 15.66
CA VAL A 283 13.69 -3.78 14.20
C VAL A 283 14.43 -2.50 13.82
N GLU A 284 14.18 -1.39 14.52
CA GLU A 284 14.85 -0.13 14.20
C GLU A 284 16.34 -0.15 14.57
N CYS A 285 16.75 -0.84 15.62
CA CYS A 285 18.18 -1.04 15.94
C CYS A 285 18.91 -1.69 14.77
N PHE A 286 18.38 -2.79 14.22
CA PHE A 286 18.94 -3.44 13.04
C PHE A 286 18.98 -2.52 11.83
N HIS A 287 17.88 -1.79 11.57
CA HIS A 287 17.82 -0.88 10.45
C HIS A 287 18.79 0.31 10.59
N LYS A 288 18.93 0.89 11.78
CA LYS A 288 19.90 1.99 12.01
C LYS A 288 21.32 1.49 11.89
N ALA A 289 21.61 0.30 12.37
CA ALA A 289 22.92 -0.31 12.19
C ALA A 289 23.28 -0.47 10.71
N SER A 290 22.37 -1.03 9.91
CA SER A 290 22.62 -1.17 8.46
C SER A 290 22.85 0.17 7.78
N LEU A 291 22.08 1.22 8.11
CA LEU A 291 22.30 2.55 7.55
C LEU A 291 23.64 3.17 7.93
N ILE A 292 24.11 2.92 9.16
CA ILE A 292 25.44 3.42 9.60
C ILE A 292 26.57 2.72 8.84
N HIS A 293 26.43 1.40 8.60
CA HIS A 293 27.42 0.64 7.82
C HIS A 293 27.35 1.05 6.34
N ASP A 294 26.17 1.16 5.73
CA ASP A 294 25.99 1.65 4.36
C ASP A 294 26.63 3.04 4.17
N ASP A 295 26.41 4.00 5.11
CA ASP A 295 27.02 5.34 5.04
C ASP A 295 28.56 5.29 4.93
N ILE A 296 29.19 4.34 5.65
CA ILE A 296 30.64 4.13 5.60
C ILE A 296 31.07 3.51 4.26
N GLU A 297 30.35 2.48 3.81
CA GLU A 297 30.65 1.73 2.60
C GLU A 297 30.47 2.57 1.34
N ASP A 298 29.45 3.44 1.34
CA ASP A 298 29.15 4.40 0.26
C ASP A 298 29.95 5.71 0.37
N ASN A 299 30.65 5.94 1.48
CA ASN A 299 31.34 7.18 1.81
C ASN A 299 30.41 8.40 1.75
N ASP A 300 29.19 8.26 2.28
CA ASP A 300 28.16 9.30 2.29
C ASP A 300 28.38 10.27 3.45
N ASP A 301 28.72 11.53 3.19
CA ASP A 301 28.95 12.56 4.22
C ASP A 301 27.65 12.97 4.91
N THR A 302 26.51 12.86 4.23
CA THR A 302 25.22 13.33 4.76
C THR A 302 24.08 12.33 4.49
N ARG A 303 23.19 12.17 5.46
CA ARG A 303 21.95 11.40 5.34
C ARG A 303 20.76 12.20 5.85
N TYR A 304 19.73 12.37 5.01
CA TYR A 304 18.55 13.21 5.30
C TYR A 304 18.91 14.65 5.71
N GLY A 305 19.94 15.22 5.06
CA GLY A 305 20.42 16.60 5.32
C GLY A 305 21.18 16.77 6.65
N LYS A 306 21.58 15.67 7.31
CA LYS A 306 22.40 15.66 8.51
C LYS A 306 23.71 14.93 8.23
N GLU A 307 24.76 15.38 8.92
CA GLU A 307 26.08 14.73 8.89
C GLU A 307 25.98 13.28 9.39
N THR A 308 26.62 12.34 8.68
CA THR A 308 26.67 10.92 9.04
C THR A 308 27.54 10.70 10.27
N ILE A 309 27.41 9.54 10.93
CA ILE A 309 28.18 9.24 12.15
C ILE A 309 29.66 9.13 11.81
N HIS A 310 30.03 8.55 10.67
CA HIS A 310 31.46 8.40 10.31
C HIS A 310 32.09 9.74 9.93
N SER A 311 31.38 10.65 9.28
CA SER A 311 31.85 12.00 9.00
C SER A 311 32.07 12.79 10.29
N LYS A 312 31.12 12.68 11.24
CA LYS A 312 31.17 13.43 12.50
C LYS A 312 32.15 12.87 13.54
N HIS A 313 32.27 11.54 13.65
CA HIS A 313 33.00 10.86 14.73
C HIS A 313 34.12 9.95 14.24
N GLY A 314 34.29 9.78 12.94
CA GLY A 314 35.25 8.88 12.31
C GLY A 314 34.71 7.46 12.13
N VAL A 315 35.24 6.77 11.13
CA VAL A 315 34.86 5.41 10.74
C VAL A 315 34.92 4.39 11.90
N PRO A 316 35.97 4.35 12.74
CA PRO A 316 36.01 3.36 13.84
C PRO A 316 34.87 3.52 14.86
N VAL A 317 34.43 4.76 15.13
CA VAL A 317 33.32 5.03 16.05
C VAL A 317 31.99 4.65 15.40
N ALA A 318 31.84 4.90 14.10
CA ALA A 318 30.64 4.53 13.36
C ALA A 318 30.45 3.02 13.31
N ILE A 319 31.49 2.24 12.98
CA ILE A 319 31.46 0.77 13.00
C ILE A 319 31.03 0.29 14.41
N ASN A 320 31.71 0.76 15.45
CA ASN A 320 31.39 0.36 16.82
C ASN A 320 29.95 0.72 17.24
N THR A 321 29.43 1.85 16.77
CA THR A 321 28.04 2.25 17.03
C THR A 321 27.05 1.35 16.30
N GLY A 322 27.33 0.98 15.05
CA GLY A 322 26.52 0.02 14.29
C GLY A 322 26.48 -1.35 14.98
N ASP A 323 27.64 -1.88 15.36
CA ASP A 323 27.76 -3.17 16.07
C ASP A 323 27.04 -3.14 17.43
N TYR A 324 27.11 -2.03 18.16
CA TYR A 324 26.35 -1.86 19.40
C TYR A 324 24.84 -1.95 19.14
N LEU A 325 24.33 -1.28 18.11
CA LEU A 325 22.91 -1.34 17.76
C LEU A 325 22.48 -2.75 17.32
N LEU A 326 23.34 -3.49 16.60
CA LEU A 326 23.09 -4.90 16.29
C LEU A 326 22.94 -5.70 17.58
N GLY A 327 23.88 -5.55 18.51
CA GLY A 327 23.85 -6.20 19.82
C GLY A 327 22.57 -5.88 20.60
N GLU A 328 22.15 -4.60 20.61
CA GLU A 328 20.91 -4.17 21.27
C GLU A 328 19.65 -4.76 20.62
N GLY A 329 19.59 -4.84 19.30
CA GLY A 329 18.48 -5.46 18.59
C GLY A 329 18.32 -6.93 18.98
N TYR A 330 19.41 -7.70 19.06
CA TYR A 330 19.40 -9.08 19.53
C TYR A 330 19.06 -9.17 21.03
N ARG A 331 19.64 -8.33 21.88
CA ARG A 331 19.41 -8.32 23.32
C ARG A 331 17.94 -8.09 23.63
N LEU A 332 17.33 -7.06 23.02
CA LEU A 332 15.91 -6.76 23.19
C LEU A 332 15.03 -7.97 22.87
N MET A 333 15.33 -8.68 21.80
CA MET A 333 14.55 -9.87 21.41
C MET A 333 14.80 -11.05 22.36
N ALA A 334 16.07 -11.32 22.69
CA ALA A 334 16.47 -12.47 23.50
C ALA A 334 16.05 -12.36 24.98
N GLU A 335 16.05 -11.14 25.54
CA GLU A 335 15.65 -10.86 26.93
C GLU A 335 14.15 -10.52 27.08
N SER A 336 13.38 -10.67 25.99
CA SER A 336 11.93 -10.42 26.02
C SER A 336 11.20 -11.46 26.89
N THR A 337 9.99 -11.11 27.31
CA THR A 337 9.08 -12.02 28.05
C THR A 337 8.28 -12.94 27.12
N LEU A 338 8.61 -12.99 25.83
CA LEU A 338 7.97 -13.86 24.85
C LEU A 338 8.27 -15.34 25.15
N PRO A 339 7.41 -16.28 24.72
CA PRO A 339 7.70 -17.72 24.79
C PRO A 339 9.03 -18.08 24.11
N SER A 340 9.79 -19.02 24.69
CA SER A 340 11.13 -19.37 24.22
C SER A 340 11.17 -19.90 22.77
N ASP A 341 10.12 -20.55 22.31
CA ASP A 341 9.97 -21.02 20.94
C ASP A 341 9.76 -19.84 19.97
N ILE A 342 8.99 -18.84 20.35
CA ILE A 342 8.81 -17.59 19.60
C ILE A 342 10.13 -16.82 19.53
N ILE A 343 10.85 -16.67 20.66
CA ILE A 343 12.17 -16.02 20.68
C ILE A 343 13.13 -16.73 19.72
N ARG A 344 13.21 -18.08 19.80
CA ARG A 344 14.05 -18.87 18.89
C ARG A 344 13.72 -18.63 17.42
N ASP A 345 12.43 -18.58 17.06
CA ASP A 345 12.01 -18.38 15.69
C ASP A 345 12.27 -16.93 15.23
N CYS A 346 12.08 -15.94 16.10
CA CYS A 346 12.49 -14.56 15.83
C CYS A 346 13.99 -14.43 15.59
N ILE A 347 14.83 -15.03 16.45
CA ILE A 347 16.30 -15.00 16.29
C ILE A 347 16.70 -15.69 14.98
N ARG A 348 16.04 -16.79 14.59
CA ARG A 348 16.28 -17.46 13.30
C ARG A 348 15.97 -16.53 12.11
N ILE A 349 14.85 -15.79 12.16
CA ILE A 349 14.47 -14.82 11.12
C ILE A 349 15.51 -13.70 11.03
N ILE A 350 15.88 -13.11 12.16
CA ILE A 350 16.85 -12.01 12.24
C ILE A 350 18.22 -12.45 11.72
N SER A 351 18.73 -13.59 12.19
CA SER A 351 20.07 -14.06 11.81
C SER A 351 20.18 -14.39 10.32
N ARG A 352 19.15 -15.04 9.75
CA ARG A 352 19.09 -15.26 8.28
C ARG A 352 18.98 -13.95 7.51
N GLY A 353 18.17 -13.02 8.00
CA GLY A 353 18.06 -11.68 7.41
C GLY A 353 19.41 -10.96 7.40
N HIS A 354 20.16 -10.99 8.50
CA HIS A 354 21.52 -10.42 8.56
C HIS A 354 22.47 -11.04 7.54
N SER A 355 22.48 -12.39 7.46
CA SER A 355 23.32 -13.07 6.47
C SER A 355 22.98 -12.66 5.04
N ASN A 356 21.69 -12.60 4.71
CA ASN A 356 21.23 -12.18 3.37
C ASN A 356 21.61 -10.73 3.06
N LEU A 357 21.40 -9.80 4.01
CA LEU A 357 21.80 -8.40 3.85
C LEU A 357 23.30 -8.27 3.57
N ALA A 358 24.14 -8.97 4.34
CA ALA A 358 25.59 -8.97 4.13
C ALA A 358 26.00 -9.55 2.77
N ILE A 359 25.32 -10.63 2.31
CA ILE A 359 25.56 -11.22 0.98
C ILE A 359 25.17 -10.22 -0.12
N GLY A 360 23.98 -9.58 -0.01
CA GLY A 360 23.53 -8.60 -1.00
C GLY A 360 24.46 -7.40 -1.10
N GLN A 361 24.79 -6.79 0.02
CA GLN A 361 25.72 -5.65 0.09
C GLN A 361 27.12 -6.04 -0.40
N GLY A 362 27.66 -7.18 0.04
CA GLY A 362 28.97 -7.65 -0.38
C GLY A 362 29.05 -7.93 -1.89
N THR A 363 27.98 -8.46 -2.50
CA THR A 363 27.91 -8.69 -3.95
C THR A 363 28.00 -7.37 -4.71
N GLU A 364 27.24 -6.35 -4.29
CA GLU A 364 27.27 -5.02 -4.90
C GLU A 364 28.64 -4.34 -4.75
N LEU A 365 29.21 -4.33 -3.54
CA LEU A 365 30.53 -3.74 -3.29
C LEU A 365 31.65 -4.40 -4.10
N LEU A 366 31.62 -5.72 -4.25
CA LEU A 366 32.60 -6.46 -5.06
C LEU A 366 32.45 -6.11 -6.54
N ALA A 367 31.23 -6.02 -7.05
CA ALA A 367 30.97 -5.61 -8.44
C ALA A 367 31.44 -4.18 -8.71
N ILE A 368 31.17 -3.24 -7.80
CA ILE A 368 31.67 -1.85 -7.87
C ILE A 368 33.21 -1.85 -7.94
N ARG A 369 33.84 -2.60 -7.08
CA ARG A 369 35.32 -2.66 -7.00
C ARG A 369 35.95 -3.29 -8.23
N SER A 370 35.34 -4.33 -8.80
CA SER A 370 35.84 -4.99 -10.02
C SER A 370 35.50 -4.23 -11.31
N GLY A 371 34.54 -3.31 -11.27
CA GLY A 371 33.96 -2.64 -12.44
C GLY A 371 33.10 -3.58 -13.30
N GLU A 372 32.62 -4.68 -12.73
CA GLU A 372 31.76 -5.66 -13.39
C GLU A 372 30.32 -5.17 -13.43
N ILE A 373 29.63 -5.26 -14.58
CA ILE A 373 28.19 -5.03 -14.66
C ILE A 373 27.49 -6.32 -14.28
N LEU A 374 26.69 -6.27 -13.23
CA LEU A 374 25.89 -7.43 -12.82
C LEU A 374 24.82 -7.77 -13.86
N SER A 375 24.62 -9.06 -14.13
CA SER A 375 23.47 -9.53 -14.91
C SER A 375 22.17 -9.13 -14.22
N LEU A 376 21.06 -9.09 -14.98
CA LEU A 376 19.75 -8.77 -14.41
C LEU A 376 19.39 -9.71 -13.25
N GLU A 377 19.65 -11.01 -13.37
CA GLU A 377 19.41 -12.00 -12.32
C GLU A 377 20.20 -11.67 -11.04
N ASN A 378 21.49 -11.36 -11.17
CA ASN A 378 22.33 -11.02 -10.01
C ASN A 378 21.91 -9.68 -9.37
N MET A 379 21.53 -8.68 -10.17
CA MET A 379 21.04 -7.41 -9.65
C MET A 379 19.71 -7.58 -8.90
N LEU A 380 18.77 -8.35 -9.43
CA LEU A 380 17.53 -8.69 -8.74
C LEU A 380 17.82 -9.49 -7.44
N GLY A 381 18.83 -10.35 -7.46
CA GLY A 381 19.33 -11.05 -6.26
C GLY A 381 19.89 -10.08 -5.20
N VAL A 382 20.58 -9.02 -5.60
CA VAL A 382 21.01 -7.94 -4.69
C VAL A 382 19.80 -7.23 -4.09
N PHE A 383 18.81 -6.87 -4.90
CA PHE A 383 17.58 -6.22 -4.43
C PHE A 383 16.79 -7.10 -3.46
N GLU A 384 16.70 -8.41 -3.74
CA GLU A 384 16.07 -9.38 -2.84
C GLU A 384 16.83 -9.46 -1.50
N ASN A 385 18.15 -9.58 -1.55
CA ASN A 385 18.96 -9.75 -0.35
C ASN A 385 19.07 -8.46 0.50
N LYS A 386 19.09 -7.28 -0.11
CA LYS A 386 19.15 -5.99 0.59
C LYS A 386 17.76 -5.53 1.01
N THR A 387 16.97 -5.06 0.05
CA THR A 387 15.72 -4.33 0.32
C THR A 387 14.58 -5.27 0.71
N ALA A 388 14.36 -6.36 -0.04
CA ALA A 388 13.27 -7.27 0.25
C ALA A 388 13.46 -8.03 1.58
N THR A 389 14.69 -8.38 1.92
CA THR A 389 15.01 -9.00 3.23
C THR A 389 14.62 -8.10 4.40
N ALA A 390 14.80 -6.78 4.31
CA ALA A 390 14.40 -5.86 5.38
C ALA A 390 12.87 -5.82 5.58
N PHE A 391 12.08 -5.86 4.51
CA PHE A 391 10.62 -6.01 4.58
C PHE A 391 10.22 -7.36 5.16
N LYS A 392 10.85 -8.44 4.69
CA LYS A 392 10.62 -9.81 5.14
C LYS A 392 10.84 -9.95 6.65
N VAL A 393 11.99 -9.54 7.16
CA VAL A 393 12.29 -9.60 8.61
C VAL A 393 11.24 -8.85 9.41
N SER A 394 10.88 -7.63 8.98
CA SER A 394 9.90 -6.81 9.68
C SER A 394 8.53 -7.47 9.76
N LEU A 395 7.98 -7.93 8.63
CA LEU A 395 6.66 -8.56 8.58
C LEU A 395 6.64 -9.89 9.31
N LEU A 396 7.67 -10.72 9.14
CA LEU A 396 7.72 -12.04 9.76
C LEU A 396 7.87 -11.98 11.28
N LEU A 397 8.67 -11.05 11.82
CA LEU A 397 8.76 -10.87 13.27
C LEU A 397 7.40 -10.55 13.87
N GLY A 398 6.67 -9.59 13.30
CA GLY A 398 5.33 -9.24 13.76
C GLY A 398 4.35 -10.42 13.66
N ALA A 399 4.36 -11.13 12.53
CA ALA A 399 3.48 -12.26 12.29
C ALA A 399 3.77 -13.46 13.23
N VAL A 400 5.05 -13.82 13.44
CA VAL A 400 5.45 -14.92 14.34
C VAL A 400 5.10 -14.59 15.79
N ILE A 401 5.39 -13.37 16.25
CA ILE A 401 5.01 -12.92 17.60
C ILE A 401 3.48 -12.88 17.76
N GLY A 402 2.76 -12.56 16.70
CA GLY A 402 1.29 -12.59 16.63
C GLY A 402 0.69 -13.99 16.46
N ASN A 403 1.52 -15.05 16.41
CA ASN A 403 1.09 -16.43 16.22
C ASN A 403 0.34 -16.68 14.91
N ALA A 404 0.81 -16.08 13.81
CA ALA A 404 0.33 -16.37 12.47
C ALA A 404 0.63 -17.83 12.07
N ASP A 405 -0.26 -18.42 11.26
CA ASP A 405 -0.04 -19.76 10.73
C ASP A 405 1.07 -19.81 9.65
N THR A 406 1.53 -21.01 9.34
CA THR A 406 2.63 -21.22 8.38
C THR A 406 2.27 -20.78 6.97
N GLU A 407 1.00 -20.86 6.56
CA GLU A 407 0.54 -20.44 5.25
C GLU A 407 0.70 -18.92 5.09
N ILE A 408 0.27 -18.16 6.08
CA ILE A 408 0.46 -16.69 6.13
C ILE A 408 1.94 -16.32 6.14
N ILE A 409 2.78 -17.04 6.89
CA ILE A 409 4.22 -16.80 6.92
C ILE A 409 4.82 -16.94 5.51
N ASN A 410 4.47 -17.99 4.78
CA ASN A 410 4.94 -18.21 3.40
C ASN A 410 4.44 -17.12 2.45
N LEU A 411 3.19 -16.70 2.58
CA LEU A 411 2.63 -15.60 1.78
C LEU A 411 3.35 -14.28 2.05
N LEU A 412 3.65 -13.98 3.32
CA LEU A 412 4.41 -12.78 3.70
C LEU A 412 5.85 -12.82 3.18
N GLU A 413 6.50 -13.98 3.13
CA GLU A 413 7.82 -14.13 2.51
C GLU A 413 7.80 -13.75 1.03
N ASN A 414 6.85 -14.31 0.26
CA ASN A 414 6.70 -14.02 -1.16
C ASN A 414 6.31 -12.55 -1.41
N PHE A 415 5.34 -12.05 -0.66
CA PHE A 415 4.96 -10.63 -0.74
C PHE A 415 6.14 -9.70 -0.46
N SER A 416 6.92 -9.98 0.58
CA SER A 416 8.10 -9.19 0.95
C SER A 416 9.16 -9.19 -0.15
N LYS A 417 9.38 -10.32 -0.81
CA LYS A 417 10.28 -10.45 -1.95
C LYS A 417 9.85 -9.50 -3.08
N TYR A 418 8.60 -9.63 -3.51
CA TYR A 418 8.12 -8.87 -4.68
C TYR A 418 8.01 -7.38 -4.39
N ILE A 419 7.46 -6.98 -3.23
CA ILE A 419 7.36 -5.55 -2.89
C ILE A 419 8.74 -4.91 -2.68
N GLY A 420 9.69 -5.64 -2.10
CA GLY A 420 11.04 -5.13 -1.86
C GLY A 420 11.83 -4.92 -3.15
N ILE A 421 11.76 -5.86 -4.09
CA ILE A 421 12.37 -5.71 -5.42
C ILE A 421 11.69 -4.56 -6.18
N ALA A 422 10.34 -4.51 -6.19
CA ALA A 422 9.60 -3.41 -6.81
C ALA A 422 9.98 -2.04 -6.22
N TYR A 423 10.18 -2.00 -4.89
CA TYR A 423 10.58 -0.75 -4.20
C TYR A 423 11.94 -0.26 -4.71
N GLN A 424 12.92 -1.15 -4.84
CA GLN A 424 14.26 -0.78 -5.34
C GLN A 424 14.23 -0.37 -6.82
N ILE A 425 13.50 -1.09 -7.68
CA ILE A 425 13.34 -0.69 -9.09
C ILE A 425 12.69 0.69 -9.21
N LYS A 426 11.71 0.99 -8.34
CA LYS A 426 11.07 2.31 -8.29
C LYS A 426 12.06 3.40 -7.86
N ASP A 427 12.89 3.13 -6.86
CA ASP A 427 13.91 4.07 -6.40
C ASP A 427 14.91 4.36 -7.53
N ASP A 428 15.44 3.35 -8.22
CA ASP A 428 16.31 3.52 -9.40
C ASP A 428 15.63 4.35 -10.50
N LEU A 429 14.33 4.11 -10.79
CA LEU A 429 13.56 4.91 -11.76
C LEU A 429 13.40 6.38 -11.33
N SER A 430 13.25 6.62 -10.03
CA SER A 430 13.12 7.97 -9.48
C SER A 430 14.45 8.73 -9.55
N ASP A 431 15.55 8.06 -9.23
CA ASP A 431 16.89 8.62 -9.27
C ASP A 431 17.34 8.91 -10.69
N PHE A 432 16.96 8.07 -11.66
CA PHE A 432 17.21 8.31 -13.09
C PHE A 432 16.55 9.60 -13.60
N ASN A 433 15.42 10.03 -13.02
CA ASN A 433 14.75 11.28 -13.36
C ASN A 433 15.28 12.49 -12.57
N GLY A 434 16.14 12.27 -11.59
CA GLY A 434 16.76 13.32 -10.76
C GLY A 434 17.97 13.98 -11.42
N SER A 435 18.54 15.00 -10.76
CA SER A 435 19.65 15.79 -11.28
C SER A 435 21.03 15.12 -11.20
N LYS A 436 21.14 13.99 -10.51
CA LYS A 436 22.35 13.11 -10.49
C LYS A 436 21.87 11.69 -10.25
N GLY A 437 21.68 10.92 -11.30
CA GLY A 437 21.31 9.51 -11.18
C GLY A 437 22.48 8.62 -10.71
N ASP A 438 22.19 7.45 -10.21
CA ASP A 438 23.17 6.43 -9.75
C ASP A 438 24.24 6.12 -10.80
N ILE A 439 23.92 6.24 -12.09
CA ILE A 439 24.86 6.05 -13.17
C ILE A 439 26.02 7.06 -13.08
N GLU A 440 25.73 8.33 -12.74
CA GLU A 440 26.75 9.39 -12.63
C GLU A 440 27.62 9.23 -11.37
N VAL A 441 27.11 8.56 -10.34
CA VAL A 441 27.85 8.26 -9.11
C VAL A 441 28.58 6.92 -9.20
N ARG A 442 28.55 6.26 -10.36
CA ARG A 442 29.12 4.92 -10.62
C ARG A 442 28.50 3.82 -9.74
N LYS A 443 27.27 3.99 -9.30
CA LYS A 443 26.51 2.93 -8.65
C LYS A 443 25.86 2.05 -9.73
N PHE A 444 25.99 0.74 -9.55
CA PHE A 444 25.27 -0.20 -10.42
C PHE A 444 23.79 -0.06 -10.19
N SER A 445 23.04 0.03 -11.27
CA SER A 445 21.59 0.15 -11.25
C SER A 445 20.96 -0.91 -12.15
N ILE A 446 19.67 -1.12 -11.98
CA ILE A 446 18.88 -1.99 -12.85
C ILE A 446 18.98 -1.59 -14.33
N PHE A 447 19.21 -0.29 -14.60
CA PHE A 447 19.39 0.23 -15.97
C PHE A 447 20.62 -0.34 -16.66
N LEU A 448 21.76 -0.41 -15.97
CA LEU A 448 22.99 -0.97 -16.52
C LEU A 448 22.88 -2.48 -16.74
N SER A 449 22.25 -3.19 -15.82
CA SER A 449 22.00 -4.63 -15.96
C SER A 449 21.10 -4.93 -17.15
N LEU A 450 19.97 -4.22 -17.29
CA LEU A 450 19.10 -4.36 -18.46
C LEU A 450 19.78 -3.92 -19.75
N LEU A 451 20.57 -2.85 -19.72
CA LEU A 451 21.32 -2.38 -20.90
C LEU A 451 22.30 -3.44 -21.36
N SER A 452 23.10 -4.02 -20.44
CA SER A 452 24.10 -5.04 -20.75
C SER A 452 23.54 -6.27 -21.47
N GLU A 453 22.31 -6.68 -21.13
CA GLU A 453 21.64 -7.83 -21.75
C GLU A 453 20.98 -7.51 -23.11
N ASN A 454 20.84 -6.22 -23.45
CA ASN A 454 20.10 -5.80 -24.63
C ASN A 454 20.96 -5.16 -25.71
N VAL A 455 22.19 -4.75 -25.40
CA VAL A 455 23.07 -4.08 -26.39
C VAL A 455 23.65 -5.04 -27.40
N SER A 456 23.87 -4.54 -28.63
CA SER A 456 24.64 -5.25 -29.66
C SER A 456 26.14 -5.21 -29.36
N ASN A 457 26.92 -6.10 -29.98
CA ASN A 457 28.38 -6.15 -29.76
C ASN A 457 29.11 -4.80 -29.96
N PRO A 458 28.84 -4.00 -31.01
CA PRO A 458 29.49 -2.69 -31.17
C PRO A 458 29.12 -1.71 -30.02
N ASP A 459 27.87 -1.71 -29.60
CA ASP A 459 27.39 -0.85 -28.52
C ASP A 459 27.84 -1.33 -27.13
N TRP A 460 28.14 -2.62 -26.98
CA TRP A 460 28.77 -3.16 -25.78
C TRP A 460 30.17 -2.58 -25.54
N GLU A 461 31.00 -2.56 -26.57
CA GLU A 461 32.32 -1.94 -26.48
C GLU A 461 32.23 -0.44 -26.16
N CYS A 462 31.27 0.25 -26.79
CA CYS A 462 30.98 1.65 -26.53
C CYS A 462 30.55 1.87 -25.07
N LEU A 463 29.64 1.02 -24.51
CA LEU A 463 29.20 1.08 -23.12
C LEU A 463 30.37 0.90 -22.14
N ILE A 464 31.20 -0.12 -22.35
CA ILE A 464 32.36 -0.39 -21.48
C ILE A 464 33.36 0.79 -21.52
N GLN A 465 33.61 1.36 -22.70
CA GLN A 465 34.47 2.52 -22.83
C GLN A 465 33.90 3.75 -22.15
N ALA A 466 32.59 4.00 -22.32
CA ALA A 466 31.89 5.11 -21.68
C ALA A 466 31.92 5.02 -20.16
N LEU A 467 31.72 3.81 -19.60
CA LEU A 467 31.81 3.57 -18.14
C LEU A 467 33.23 3.83 -17.62
N LYS A 468 34.27 3.38 -18.33
CA LYS A 468 35.68 3.62 -17.95
C LYS A 468 36.03 5.10 -17.96
N ASN A 469 35.54 5.83 -18.96
CA ASN A 469 35.85 7.24 -19.15
C ASN A 469 34.93 8.20 -18.35
N GLY A 470 33.83 7.70 -17.76
CA GLY A 470 32.82 8.54 -17.15
C GLY A 470 31.98 9.36 -18.15
N GLU A 471 31.79 8.82 -19.38
CA GLU A 471 31.01 9.46 -20.44
C GLU A 471 29.52 9.17 -20.29
N PHE A 472 28.90 9.72 -19.25
CA PHE A 472 27.52 9.44 -18.89
C PHE A 472 26.51 9.75 -19.99
N LYS A 473 26.76 10.78 -20.81
CA LYS A 473 25.91 11.10 -21.96
C LYS A 473 25.77 9.94 -22.91
N THR A 474 26.87 9.27 -23.25
CA THR A 474 26.89 8.08 -24.12
C THR A 474 26.04 6.95 -23.51
N ILE A 475 26.11 6.75 -22.18
CA ILE A 475 25.32 5.74 -21.48
C ILE A 475 23.82 6.09 -21.54
N TYR A 476 23.43 7.35 -21.32
CA TYR A 476 22.04 7.80 -21.44
C TYR A 476 21.50 7.66 -22.86
N ASP A 477 22.32 7.95 -23.88
CA ASP A 477 21.95 7.78 -25.29
C ASP A 477 21.70 6.29 -25.62
N LEU A 478 22.52 5.37 -25.07
CA LEU A 478 22.32 3.93 -25.21
C LEU A 478 21.05 3.46 -24.47
N ILE A 479 20.80 3.94 -23.26
CA ILE A 479 19.58 3.64 -22.51
C ILE A 479 18.34 4.04 -23.33
N GLY A 480 18.36 5.23 -23.95
CA GLY A 480 17.30 5.70 -24.83
C GLY A 480 17.17 4.86 -26.10
N LYS A 481 18.29 4.54 -26.76
CA LYS A 481 18.34 3.73 -28.00
C LYS A 481 17.70 2.34 -27.81
N TYR A 482 17.94 1.72 -26.67
CA TYR A 482 17.46 0.36 -26.37
C TYR A 482 16.13 0.32 -25.59
N GLY A 483 15.50 1.48 -25.32
CA GLY A 483 14.22 1.57 -24.59
C GLY A 483 14.30 0.97 -23.20
N ILE A 484 15.43 1.15 -22.51
CA ILE A 484 15.68 0.50 -21.20
C ILE A 484 14.75 1.05 -20.13
N ARG A 485 14.39 2.34 -20.20
CA ARG A 485 13.45 2.95 -19.24
C ARG A 485 12.08 2.27 -19.29
N GLU A 486 11.54 2.07 -20.47
CA GLU A 486 10.25 1.39 -20.68
C GLU A 486 10.32 -0.07 -20.21
N LYS A 487 11.43 -0.76 -20.48
CA LYS A 487 11.67 -2.12 -19.97
C LYS A 487 11.72 -2.16 -18.44
N THR A 488 12.38 -1.18 -17.81
CA THR A 488 12.41 -1.06 -16.34
C THR A 488 11.02 -0.81 -15.77
N GLN A 489 10.19 0.02 -16.43
CA GLN A 489 8.80 0.24 -16.01
C GLN A 489 7.94 -1.03 -16.13
N LEU A 490 8.11 -1.80 -17.21
CA LEU A 490 7.43 -3.07 -17.39
C LEU A 490 7.85 -4.09 -16.32
N LEU A 491 9.14 -4.15 -16.00
CA LEU A 491 9.68 -4.99 -14.94
C LEU A 491 9.10 -4.59 -13.58
N LEU A 492 9.05 -3.30 -13.26
CA LEU A 492 8.42 -2.79 -12.04
C LEU A 492 6.95 -3.23 -11.95
N THR A 493 6.19 -3.04 -13.05
CA THR A 493 4.78 -3.44 -13.12
C THR A 493 4.59 -4.94 -12.88
N SER A 494 5.47 -5.78 -13.42
CA SER A 494 5.45 -7.22 -13.19
C SER A 494 5.60 -7.56 -11.70
N TYR A 495 6.61 -7.01 -11.02
CA TYR A 495 6.81 -7.25 -9.58
C TYR A 495 5.66 -6.72 -8.70
N ILE A 496 5.05 -5.58 -9.06
CA ILE A 496 3.86 -5.07 -8.39
C ILE A 496 2.70 -6.05 -8.55
N ASN A 497 2.49 -6.61 -9.73
CA ASN A 497 1.42 -7.58 -9.98
C ASN A 497 1.65 -8.89 -9.23
N GLU A 498 2.89 -9.38 -9.15
CA GLU A 498 3.22 -10.55 -8.31
C GLU A 498 2.93 -10.28 -6.83
N ALA A 499 3.27 -9.08 -6.32
CA ALA A 499 2.93 -8.70 -4.95
C ALA A 499 1.40 -8.67 -4.72
N LYS A 500 0.62 -8.15 -5.68
CA LYS A 500 -0.85 -8.17 -5.63
C LYS A 500 -1.39 -9.60 -5.61
N SER A 501 -0.88 -10.47 -6.49
CA SER A 501 -1.29 -11.87 -6.58
C SER A 501 -1.06 -12.63 -5.26
N CYS A 502 0.05 -12.35 -4.56
CA CYS A 502 0.26 -12.90 -3.22
C CYS A 502 -0.87 -12.51 -2.26
N LEU A 503 -1.34 -11.25 -2.32
CA LEU A 503 -2.38 -10.77 -1.41
C LEU A 503 -3.75 -11.41 -1.65
N GLU A 504 -4.03 -11.94 -2.84
CA GLU A 504 -5.30 -12.61 -3.14
C GLU A 504 -5.55 -13.80 -2.22
N ASN A 505 -4.48 -14.50 -1.82
CA ASN A 505 -4.54 -15.71 -1.00
C ASN A 505 -4.53 -15.44 0.52
N PHE A 506 -4.46 -14.18 0.96
CA PHE A 506 -4.47 -13.88 2.40
C PHE A 506 -5.84 -14.12 3.01
N SER A 507 -5.89 -14.94 4.06
CA SER A 507 -7.10 -15.20 4.85
C SER A 507 -7.38 -14.13 5.90
N ASN A 508 -6.33 -13.43 6.40
CA ASN A 508 -6.49 -12.33 7.36
C ASN A 508 -6.90 -11.05 6.63
N LEU A 509 -8.17 -10.68 6.77
CA LEU A 509 -8.77 -9.52 6.10
C LEU A 509 -8.04 -8.21 6.44
N GLY A 510 -7.78 -7.94 7.72
CA GLY A 510 -7.15 -6.68 8.15
C GLY A 510 -5.75 -6.50 7.56
N LEU A 511 -4.95 -7.56 7.59
CA LEU A 511 -3.61 -7.55 7.01
C LEU A 511 -3.66 -7.41 5.49
N LYS A 512 -4.55 -8.16 4.82
CA LYS A 512 -4.74 -8.08 3.37
C LYS A 512 -5.04 -6.65 2.92
N LEU A 513 -6.04 -6.01 3.52
CA LEU A 513 -6.44 -4.64 3.18
C LEU A 513 -5.32 -3.63 3.47
N ALA A 514 -4.65 -3.77 4.62
CA ALA A 514 -3.54 -2.90 5.00
C ALA A 514 -2.35 -3.00 4.03
N LEU A 515 -1.98 -4.21 3.61
CA LEU A 515 -0.90 -4.41 2.64
C LEU A 515 -1.28 -3.94 1.23
N HIS A 516 -2.54 -4.09 0.82
CA HIS A 516 -3.05 -3.49 -0.42
C HIS A 516 -2.96 -1.95 -0.39
N GLU A 517 -3.37 -1.33 0.70
CA GLU A 517 -3.30 0.13 0.87
C GLU A 517 -1.85 0.63 0.83
N ILE A 518 -0.92 -0.08 1.50
CA ILE A 518 0.52 0.23 1.48
C ILE A 518 1.06 0.12 0.05
N LEU A 519 0.74 -0.96 -0.66
CA LEU A 519 1.16 -1.17 -2.04
C LEU A 519 0.63 -0.05 -2.95
N GLY A 520 -0.67 0.27 -2.86
CA GLY A 520 -1.30 1.33 -3.64
C GLY A 520 -0.69 2.71 -3.38
N LYS A 521 -0.38 3.04 -2.12
CA LYS A 521 0.28 4.31 -1.76
C LYS A 521 1.74 4.37 -2.18
N THR A 522 2.47 3.25 -2.07
CA THR A 522 3.90 3.18 -2.41
C THR A 522 4.11 3.33 -3.91
N PHE A 523 3.25 2.75 -4.72
CA PHE A 523 3.39 2.72 -6.18
C PHE A 523 2.29 3.51 -6.91
N LYS A 524 1.76 4.57 -6.29
CA LYS A 524 0.61 5.34 -6.82
C LYS A 524 0.79 5.83 -8.26
N ASP A 525 2.03 6.12 -8.66
CA ASP A 525 2.37 6.68 -9.97
C ASP A 525 2.61 5.58 -11.04
N PHE A 526 2.55 4.30 -10.65
CA PHE A 526 2.87 3.14 -11.50
C PHE A 526 1.74 2.09 -11.57
N ILE A 527 0.64 2.31 -10.85
CA ILE A 527 -0.52 1.40 -10.81
C ILE A 527 -1.76 2.09 -11.40
#